data_361743e2fafa8620b30f63137a104b4f
#
_entry.id   361743e2fafa8620b30f63137a104b4f
#
_cell.length_a   1.000
_cell.length_b   1.000
_cell.length_c   1.000
_cell.angle_alpha   90.00
_cell.angle_beta   90.00
_cell.angle_gamma   90.00
#
_symmetry.space_group_name_H-M   'P 1'
#
loop_
_entity.id
_entity.type
_entity.pdbx_description
1 polymer ?
#
loop_
_entity_poly.entity_id
_entity_poly.type
_entity_poly.pdbx_seq_one_letter_code
_entity_poly.pdbx_strand_id
1 'polypeptide(L)'
;MPAGAFAYVPQDNLLFAGTARENVAFAAPDANDDQVRRACEAACAWGFVKELPLGLDTAIGEHGQGLSQGQLQRLAIARAVCSGAPIMVLDEVTSALDGKTEADVLANIAALPGRTVYVVAHRAKAREFATLRLRVDGGVVSAL
;
A
#
# COMPACT_ATOMS: atom_id res chain seq x y z
N MET A 1 19.10 -2.66 -10.98
CA MET A 1 18.03 -3.60 -10.56
C MET A 1 17.07 -3.77 -11.72
N PRO A 2 16.54 -4.97 -11.98
CA PRO A 2 15.51 -5.14 -13.00
C PRO A 2 14.27 -4.34 -12.64
N ALA A 3 13.57 -3.83 -13.66
CA ALA A 3 12.28 -3.15 -13.47
C ALA A 3 11.31 -4.10 -12.74
N GLY A 4 10.59 -3.59 -11.76
CA GLY A 4 9.67 -4.39 -10.95
C GLY A 4 10.30 -5.14 -9.76
N ALA A 5 11.60 -4.94 -9.47
CA ALA A 5 12.25 -5.60 -8.35
C ALA A 5 11.75 -5.11 -6.98
N PHE A 6 11.27 -3.88 -6.90
CA PHE A 6 10.69 -3.33 -5.68
C PHE A 6 9.55 -2.35 -5.97
N ALA A 7 8.63 -2.24 -5.02
CA ALA A 7 7.58 -1.24 -4.98
C ALA A 7 7.82 -0.30 -3.80
N TYR A 8 7.84 0.99 -4.06
CA TYR A 8 7.98 2.01 -3.03
C TYR A 8 6.70 2.83 -2.91
N VAL A 9 6.20 2.96 -1.71
CA VAL A 9 5.06 3.82 -1.39
C VAL A 9 5.58 4.94 -0.49
N PRO A 10 5.73 6.15 -1.05
CA PRO A 10 6.21 7.31 -0.29
C PRO A 10 5.15 7.82 0.69
N GLN A 11 5.58 8.60 1.66
CA GLN A 11 4.71 9.25 2.64
C GLN A 11 3.65 10.13 1.96
N ASP A 12 4.04 10.87 0.93
CA ASP A 12 3.14 11.65 0.08
C ASP A 12 2.59 10.76 -1.03
N ASN A 13 1.47 10.11 -0.75
CA ASN A 13 0.85 9.16 -1.67
C ASN A 13 0.43 9.82 -2.97
N LEU A 14 1.13 9.50 -4.06
CA LEU A 14 0.86 10.02 -5.38
C LEU A 14 -0.13 9.11 -6.12
N LEU A 15 -1.41 9.44 -6.07
CA LEU A 15 -2.39 8.97 -7.04
C LEU A 15 -2.45 9.97 -8.19
N PHE A 16 -2.67 9.46 -9.41
CA PHE A 16 -2.81 10.29 -10.60
C PHE A 16 -4.28 10.35 -11.05
N ALA A 17 -4.60 11.34 -11.87
CA ALA A 17 -5.91 11.43 -12.51
C ALA A 17 -6.15 10.21 -13.40
N GLY A 18 -7.22 9.47 -13.11
CA GLY A 18 -7.56 8.22 -13.77
C GLY A 18 -8.55 7.44 -12.94
N THR A 19 -8.89 6.23 -13.32
CA THR A 19 -9.78 5.38 -12.53
C THR A 19 -9.07 4.78 -11.31
N ALA A 20 -9.83 4.28 -10.35
CA ALA A 20 -9.29 3.49 -9.24
C ALA A 20 -8.50 2.28 -9.75
N ARG A 21 -9.02 1.60 -10.79
CA ARG A 21 -8.38 0.49 -11.49
C ARG A 21 -7.00 0.89 -12.04
N GLU A 22 -6.94 1.96 -12.82
CA GLU A 22 -5.69 2.44 -13.42
C GLU A 22 -4.65 2.79 -12.38
N ASN A 23 -5.08 3.38 -11.27
CA ASN A 23 -4.21 3.70 -10.16
C ASN A 23 -3.64 2.43 -9.50
N VAL A 24 -4.46 1.42 -9.21
CA VAL A 24 -4.00 0.18 -8.56
C VAL A 24 -3.17 -0.67 -9.51
N ALA A 25 -3.58 -0.79 -10.77
CA ALA A 25 -2.89 -1.61 -11.77
C ALA A 25 -1.71 -0.90 -12.47
N PHE A 26 -1.35 0.30 -12.06
CA PHE A 26 -0.35 1.13 -12.73
C PHE A 26 0.98 0.40 -13.04
N ALA A 27 1.49 -0.36 -12.08
CA ALA A 27 2.73 -1.12 -12.24
C ALA A 27 2.49 -2.57 -12.73
N ALA A 28 1.24 -2.94 -12.98
CA ALA A 28 0.82 -4.24 -13.49
C ALA A 28 -0.36 -4.06 -14.46
N PRO A 29 -0.13 -3.45 -15.63
CA PRO A 29 -1.20 -3.07 -16.56
C PRO A 29 -2.01 -4.26 -17.09
N ASP A 30 -1.43 -5.45 -17.07
CA ASP A 30 -2.09 -6.70 -17.48
C ASP A 30 -2.84 -7.39 -16.33
N ALA A 31 -2.90 -6.79 -15.14
CA ALA A 31 -3.63 -7.35 -14.01
C ALA A 31 -5.12 -7.42 -14.32
N ASN A 32 -5.70 -8.60 -14.14
CA ASN A 32 -7.13 -8.80 -14.28
C ASN A 32 -7.89 -8.27 -13.05
N ASP A 33 -9.22 -8.20 -13.15
CA ASP A 33 -10.09 -7.67 -12.10
C ASP A 33 -9.93 -8.39 -10.76
N ASP A 34 -9.72 -9.70 -10.77
CA ASP A 34 -9.51 -10.47 -9.54
C ASP A 34 -8.18 -10.10 -8.86
N GLN A 35 -7.12 -9.86 -9.64
CA GLN A 35 -5.82 -9.43 -9.11
C GLN A 35 -5.90 -8.03 -8.50
N VAL A 36 -6.57 -7.11 -9.19
CA VAL A 36 -6.79 -5.74 -8.69
C VAL A 36 -7.64 -5.77 -7.42
N ARG A 37 -8.71 -6.55 -7.41
CA ARG A 37 -9.58 -6.74 -6.24
C ARG A 37 -8.80 -7.30 -5.05
N ARG A 38 -8.04 -8.37 -5.23
CA ARG A 38 -7.22 -8.98 -4.14
C ARG A 38 -6.20 -7.99 -3.58
N ALA A 39 -5.60 -7.17 -4.44
CA ALA A 39 -4.70 -6.11 -4.00
C ALA A 39 -5.44 -5.07 -3.13
N CYS A 40 -6.64 -4.67 -3.54
CA CYS A 40 -7.50 -3.79 -2.74
C CYS A 40 -7.95 -4.44 -1.42
N GLU A 41 -8.26 -5.73 -1.42
CA GLU A 41 -8.61 -6.49 -0.21
C GLU A 41 -7.42 -6.52 0.77
N ALA A 42 -6.23 -6.83 0.30
CA ALA A 42 -5.01 -6.84 1.11
C ALA A 42 -4.72 -5.47 1.76
N ALA A 43 -4.96 -4.39 1.04
CA ALA A 43 -4.80 -3.02 1.52
C ALA A 43 -6.01 -2.49 2.31
N CYS A 44 -7.02 -3.32 2.59
CA CYS A 44 -8.30 -2.91 3.20
C CYS A 44 -9.01 -1.79 2.41
N ALA A 45 -8.78 -1.71 1.11
CA ALA A 45 -9.37 -0.69 0.23
C ALA A 45 -10.67 -1.16 -0.41
N TRP A 46 -10.87 -2.46 -0.57
CA TRP A 46 -12.02 -2.99 -1.30
C TRP A 46 -13.37 -2.54 -0.71
N GLY A 47 -13.46 -2.43 0.62
CA GLY A 47 -14.67 -2.00 1.31
C GLY A 47 -15.21 -0.67 0.79
N PHE A 48 -14.36 0.33 0.61
CA PHE A 48 -14.80 1.63 0.08
C PHE A 48 -14.79 1.68 -1.46
N VAL A 49 -13.88 0.98 -2.13
CA VAL A 49 -13.81 0.98 -3.61
C VAL A 49 -15.09 0.46 -4.22
N LYS A 50 -15.65 -0.63 -3.71
CA LYS A 50 -16.92 -1.19 -4.21
C LYS A 50 -18.13 -0.26 -3.98
N GLU A 51 -18.05 0.66 -3.03
CA GLU A 51 -19.10 1.64 -2.73
C GLU A 51 -18.94 2.94 -3.54
N LEU A 52 -17.85 3.10 -4.29
CA LEU A 52 -17.70 4.22 -5.22
C LEU A 52 -18.74 4.12 -6.35
N PRO A 53 -19.17 5.25 -6.95
CA PRO A 53 -20.24 5.28 -7.93
C PRO A 53 -20.13 4.28 -9.09
N LEU A 54 -18.89 4.03 -9.57
CA LEU A 54 -18.57 3.07 -10.62
C LEU A 54 -17.56 2.02 -10.15
N GLY A 55 -17.44 1.79 -8.84
CA GLY A 55 -16.47 0.84 -8.28
C GLY A 55 -15.05 1.14 -8.76
N LEU A 56 -14.36 0.12 -9.30
CA LEU A 56 -13.01 0.27 -9.86
C LEU A 56 -12.92 1.26 -11.02
N ASP A 57 -14.00 1.50 -11.73
CA ASP A 57 -14.02 2.41 -12.88
C ASP A 57 -14.37 3.86 -12.49
N THR A 58 -14.49 4.13 -11.20
CA THR A 58 -14.67 5.48 -10.68
C THR A 58 -13.45 6.33 -10.95
N ALA A 59 -13.63 7.50 -11.56
CA ALA A 59 -12.57 8.46 -11.78
C ALA A 59 -12.10 9.08 -10.45
N ILE A 60 -10.79 9.12 -10.30
CA ILE A 60 -10.08 9.77 -9.19
C ILE A 60 -9.36 10.98 -9.76
N GLY A 61 -9.53 12.15 -9.15
CA GLY A 61 -8.88 13.37 -9.58
C GLY A 61 -7.36 13.36 -9.30
N GLU A 62 -6.68 14.39 -9.78
CA GLU A 62 -5.25 14.59 -9.49
C GLU A 62 -5.00 14.54 -7.99
N HIS A 63 -3.89 13.91 -7.60
CA HIS A 63 -3.52 13.70 -6.20
C HIS A 63 -4.59 13.00 -5.35
N GLY A 64 -5.49 12.22 -6.00
CA GLY A 64 -6.55 11.48 -5.34
C GLY A 64 -7.71 12.36 -4.86
N GLN A 65 -7.95 13.47 -5.53
CA GLN A 65 -9.08 14.35 -5.22
C GLN A 65 -10.39 13.58 -5.17
N GLY A 66 -11.16 13.76 -4.10
CA GLY A 66 -12.41 13.06 -3.85
C GLY A 66 -12.28 11.89 -2.84
N LEU A 67 -11.06 11.56 -2.40
CA LEU A 67 -10.79 10.53 -1.41
C LEU A 67 -10.24 11.13 -0.11
N SER A 68 -10.54 10.46 1.02
CA SER A 68 -9.88 10.79 2.28
C SER A 68 -8.40 10.38 2.26
N GLN A 69 -7.58 10.97 3.14
CA GLN A 69 -6.17 10.63 3.23
C GLN A 69 -5.94 9.12 3.51
N GLY A 70 -6.75 8.52 4.39
CA GLY A 70 -6.67 7.08 4.65
C GLY A 70 -7.10 6.21 3.45
N GLN A 71 -8.04 6.67 2.63
CA GLN A 71 -8.40 6.01 1.38
C GLN A 71 -7.27 6.10 0.35
N LEU A 72 -6.63 7.27 0.24
CA LEU A 72 -5.44 7.47 -0.61
C LEU A 72 -4.31 6.51 -0.24
N GLN A 73 -3.98 6.44 1.05
CA GLN A 73 -2.94 5.55 1.56
C GLN A 73 -3.22 4.09 1.23
N ARG A 74 -4.47 3.63 1.42
CA ARG A 74 -4.85 2.26 1.11
C ARG A 74 -4.80 1.95 -0.38
N LEU A 75 -5.17 2.87 -1.27
CA LEU A 75 -5.02 2.67 -2.71
C LEU A 75 -3.55 2.65 -3.14
N ALA A 76 -2.70 3.48 -2.56
CA ALA A 76 -1.27 3.45 -2.83
C ALA A 76 -0.62 2.12 -2.39
N ILE A 77 -1.03 1.59 -1.24
CA ILE A 77 -0.63 0.25 -0.78
C ILE A 77 -1.16 -0.83 -1.74
N ALA A 78 -2.41 -0.76 -2.16
CA ALA A 78 -3.00 -1.70 -3.13
C ALA A 78 -2.21 -1.72 -4.45
N ARG A 79 -1.77 -0.57 -4.94
CA ARG A 79 -0.87 -0.45 -6.10
C ARG A 79 0.43 -1.23 -5.89
N ALA A 80 1.06 -1.06 -4.74
CA ALA A 80 2.30 -1.77 -4.41
C ALA A 80 2.07 -3.29 -4.31
N VAL A 81 0.96 -3.72 -3.73
CA VAL A 81 0.58 -5.14 -3.68
C VAL A 81 0.33 -5.70 -5.09
N CYS A 82 -0.43 -4.97 -5.93
CA CYS A 82 -0.79 -5.37 -7.27
C CYS A 82 0.43 -5.52 -8.20
N SER A 83 1.48 -4.72 -7.97
CA SER A 83 2.71 -4.77 -8.76
C SER A 83 3.40 -6.14 -8.76
N GLY A 84 3.14 -6.98 -7.76
CA GLY A 84 3.81 -8.27 -7.61
C GLY A 84 5.28 -8.18 -7.20
N ALA A 85 5.81 -6.99 -6.92
CA ALA A 85 7.21 -6.79 -6.57
C ALA A 85 7.62 -7.63 -5.34
N PRO A 86 8.77 -8.32 -5.40
CA PRO A 86 9.25 -9.14 -4.29
C PRO A 86 9.68 -8.33 -3.06
N ILE A 87 10.00 -7.06 -3.25
CA ILE A 87 10.38 -6.13 -2.18
C ILE A 87 9.38 -4.97 -2.16
N MET A 88 8.81 -4.69 -1.00
CA MET A 88 7.94 -3.54 -0.79
C MET A 88 8.55 -2.63 0.27
N VAL A 89 8.54 -1.33 0.02
CA VAL A 89 8.96 -0.31 0.97
C VAL A 89 7.78 0.62 1.24
N LEU A 90 7.31 0.64 2.47
CA LEU A 90 6.18 1.44 2.92
C LEU A 90 6.70 2.54 3.86
N ASP A 91 6.67 3.78 3.40
CA ASP A 91 7.21 4.92 4.13
C ASP A 91 6.08 5.74 4.75
N GLU A 92 5.82 5.49 6.04
CA GLU A 92 4.79 6.16 6.85
C GLU A 92 3.37 6.15 6.25
N VAL A 93 3.06 5.15 5.43
CA VAL A 93 1.82 5.09 4.64
C VAL A 93 0.58 4.65 5.44
N THR A 94 0.72 4.40 6.73
CA THR A 94 -0.39 4.05 7.62
C THR A 94 -0.76 5.19 8.59
N SER A 95 -0.13 6.34 8.46
CA SER A 95 -0.25 7.47 9.40
C SER A 95 -1.67 8.03 9.51
N ALA A 96 -2.47 7.99 8.44
CA ALA A 96 -3.85 8.46 8.41
C ALA A 96 -4.89 7.34 8.67
N LEU A 97 -4.44 6.12 8.96
CA LEU A 97 -5.34 5.01 9.27
C LEU A 97 -5.68 4.99 10.77
N ASP A 98 -6.91 4.61 11.08
CA ASP A 98 -7.26 4.25 12.46
C ASP A 98 -6.52 2.96 12.87
N GLY A 99 -6.41 2.76 14.19
CA GLY A 99 -5.58 1.69 14.72
C GLY A 99 -6.03 0.27 14.34
N LYS A 100 -7.32 0.06 14.05
CA LYS A 100 -7.83 -1.24 13.58
C LYS A 100 -7.45 -1.46 12.12
N THR A 101 -7.74 -0.50 11.27
CA THR A 101 -7.41 -0.57 9.83
C THR A 101 -5.90 -0.71 9.62
N GLU A 102 -5.07 0.02 10.38
CA GLU A 102 -3.62 -0.11 10.34
C GLU A 102 -3.18 -1.55 10.67
N ALA A 103 -3.71 -2.13 11.74
CA ALA A 103 -3.39 -3.50 12.13
C ALA A 103 -3.79 -4.51 11.05
N ASP A 104 -5.00 -4.37 10.49
CA ASP A 104 -5.51 -5.27 9.44
C ASP A 104 -4.65 -5.18 8.16
N VAL A 105 -4.28 -3.97 7.73
CA VAL A 105 -3.39 -3.75 6.58
C VAL A 105 -2.02 -4.39 6.82
N LEU A 106 -1.40 -4.13 7.96
CA LEU A 106 -0.08 -4.68 8.28
C LEU A 106 -0.09 -6.21 8.38
N ALA A 107 -1.13 -6.80 8.98
CA ALA A 107 -1.31 -8.24 9.04
C ALA A 107 -1.45 -8.86 7.65
N ASN A 108 -2.28 -8.26 6.79
CA ASN A 108 -2.49 -8.74 5.43
C ASN A 108 -1.21 -8.69 4.59
N ILE A 109 -0.45 -7.59 4.71
CA ILE A 109 0.81 -7.41 3.98
C ILE A 109 1.87 -8.39 4.48
N ALA A 110 1.98 -8.58 5.80
CA ALA A 110 2.91 -9.55 6.40
C ALA A 110 2.63 -10.99 5.96
N ALA A 111 1.37 -11.31 5.64
CA ALA A 111 0.96 -12.62 5.16
C ALA A 111 1.18 -12.85 3.65
N LEU A 112 1.59 -11.83 2.89
CA LEU A 112 1.85 -11.98 1.46
C LEU A 112 3.03 -12.92 1.21
N PRO A 113 2.83 -14.02 0.45
CA PRO A 113 3.89 -14.99 0.23
C PRO A 113 5.01 -14.45 -0.65
N GLY A 114 6.25 -14.85 -0.35
CA GLY A 114 7.42 -14.57 -1.19
C GLY A 114 7.81 -13.09 -1.26
N ARG A 115 7.42 -12.27 -0.28
CA ARG A 115 7.75 -10.85 -0.26
C ARG A 115 8.53 -10.44 0.98
N THR A 116 9.45 -9.52 0.78
CA THR A 116 10.11 -8.79 1.87
C THR A 116 9.50 -7.40 1.97
N VAL A 117 9.00 -7.05 3.14
CA VAL A 117 8.34 -5.75 3.36
C VAL A 117 9.14 -4.94 4.37
N TYR A 118 9.56 -3.76 3.97
CA TYR A 118 10.16 -2.75 4.83
C TYR A 118 9.08 -1.73 5.19
N VAL A 119 8.85 -1.54 6.48
CA VAL A 119 7.91 -0.54 6.98
C VAL A 119 8.67 0.49 7.78
N VAL A 120 8.67 1.72 7.31
CA VAL A 120 9.12 2.87 8.09
C VAL A 120 7.90 3.40 8.84
N ALA A 121 7.91 3.29 10.16
CA ALA A 121 6.80 3.70 10.99
C ALA A 121 7.27 4.21 12.35
N HIS A 122 6.58 5.24 12.85
CA HIS A 122 6.79 5.75 14.20
C HIS A 122 5.81 5.14 15.22
N ARG A 123 4.74 4.50 14.75
CA ARG A 123 3.70 3.91 15.59
C ARG A 123 4.10 2.53 16.12
N ALA A 124 3.71 2.26 17.36
CA ALA A 124 4.03 0.99 18.04
C ALA A 124 3.45 -0.24 17.33
N LYS A 125 2.28 -0.12 16.68
CA LYS A 125 1.60 -1.25 16.02
C LYS A 125 2.41 -1.90 14.91
N ALA A 126 3.15 -1.14 14.12
CA ALA A 126 4.01 -1.70 13.08
C ALA A 126 5.05 -2.69 13.66
N ARG A 127 5.45 -2.49 14.91
CA ARG A 127 6.42 -3.35 15.59
C ARG A 127 5.88 -4.76 15.90
N GLU A 128 4.57 -4.89 16.04
CA GLU A 128 3.93 -6.18 16.37
C GLU A 128 3.99 -7.17 15.20
N PHE A 129 4.02 -6.66 13.98
CA PHE A 129 4.05 -7.46 12.75
C PHE A 129 5.46 -7.65 12.19
N ALA A 130 6.47 -7.00 12.76
CA ALA A 130 7.84 -7.06 12.29
C ALA A 130 8.54 -8.35 12.75
N THR A 131 9.10 -9.11 11.82
CA THR A 131 9.99 -10.25 12.11
C THR A 131 11.40 -9.81 12.46
N LEU A 132 11.81 -8.63 11.98
CA LEU A 132 13.07 -7.99 12.29
C LEU A 132 12.84 -6.50 12.50
N ARG A 133 13.47 -5.95 13.51
CA ARG A 133 13.44 -4.51 13.79
C ARG A 133 14.83 -3.93 13.61
N LEU A 134 14.89 -2.83 12.89
CA LEU A 134 16.12 -2.11 12.64
C LEU A 134 16.00 -0.68 13.17
N ARG A 135 17.08 -0.20 13.76
CA ARG A 135 17.24 1.22 14.10
C ARG A 135 18.27 1.82 13.16
N VAL A 136 17.96 2.99 12.64
CA VAL A 136 18.89 3.82 11.89
C VAL A 136 19.20 5.06 12.74
N ASP A 137 20.45 5.22 13.13
CA ASP A 137 20.90 6.35 13.95
C ASP A 137 22.30 6.78 13.52
N GLY A 138 22.50 8.07 13.26
CA GLY A 138 23.78 8.62 12.81
C GLY A 138 24.38 7.94 11.57
N GLY A 139 23.54 7.41 10.67
CA GLY A 139 23.99 6.68 9.48
C GLY A 139 24.39 5.21 9.74
N VAL A 140 24.19 4.72 10.96
CA VAL A 140 24.45 3.34 11.35
C VAL A 140 23.15 2.57 11.48
N VAL A 141 23.10 1.37 10.91
CA VAL A 141 21.96 0.44 11.03
C VAL A 141 22.29 -0.62 12.06
N SER A 142 21.42 -0.82 13.02
CA SER A 142 21.53 -1.85 14.05
C SER A 142 20.22 -2.63 14.20
N ALA A 143 20.31 -3.93 14.45
CA ALA A 143 19.16 -4.74 14.82
C ALA A 143 18.79 -4.47 16.30
N LEU A 144 17.48 -4.49 16.58
CA LEU A 144 16.92 -4.33 17.93
C LEU A 144 16.46 -5.68 18.49
#